data_ec34ddfe837f1deeeb67bda7666bfc91
#
_entry.id   ec34ddfe837f1deeeb67bda7666bfc91
#
_cell.length_a   1.000
_cell.length_b   1.000
_cell.length_c   1.000
_cell.angle_alpha   90.00
_cell.angle_beta   90.00
_cell.angle_gamma   90.00
#
_symmetry.space_group_name_H-M   'P 1'
#
loop_
_entity.id
_entity.type
_entity.pdbx_description
1 polymer ?
#
loop_
_entity_poly.entity_id
_entity_poly.type
_entity_poly.pdbx_seq_one_letter_code
_entity_poly.pdbx_strand_id
1 'polypeptide(L)'
;DVYAHFEALSLRGARARKEHEEMYAGYAEAYPELAAQLESWRKGEVSEDVFSDDEMLAADAPKATRSCGGVVLNRIFAHMPNLFGGSADLGPSNNTELKTSGYFAPDCREGCNIHFGVRELAMACIANGVALYGGLRAYCATFFVFSDYVKPALRLSALMKLPVTYVLTHDSIGVG
;
A
#
# COMPACT_ATOMS: atom_id res chain seq x y z
N ASP A 1 18.23 37.82 -7.09
CA ASP A 1 16.83 38.23 -6.82
C ASP A 1 15.97 36.99 -6.54
N VAL A 2 15.12 37.09 -5.52
CA VAL A 2 14.25 36.00 -5.08
C VAL A 2 13.27 35.58 -6.20
N TYR A 3 12.69 36.53 -6.89
CA TYR A 3 11.75 36.25 -8.00
C TYR A 3 12.42 35.49 -9.14
N ALA A 4 13.61 35.88 -9.55
CA ALA A 4 14.36 35.17 -10.60
C ALA A 4 14.73 33.73 -10.18
N HIS A 5 15.00 33.50 -8.89
CA HIS A 5 15.23 32.16 -8.36
C HIS A 5 13.98 31.27 -8.49
N PHE A 6 12.82 31.77 -8.07
CA PHE A 6 11.57 31.00 -8.17
C PHE A 6 11.10 30.80 -9.62
N GLU A 7 11.33 31.79 -10.50
CA GLU A 7 11.08 31.62 -11.93
C GLU A 7 11.94 30.49 -12.53
N ALA A 8 13.24 30.46 -12.20
CA ALA A 8 14.13 29.39 -12.64
C ALA A 8 13.69 28.00 -12.14
N LEU A 9 13.17 27.91 -10.89
CA LEU A 9 12.61 26.66 -10.35
C LEU A 9 11.35 26.24 -11.10
N SER A 10 10.45 27.17 -11.40
CA SER A 10 9.25 26.90 -12.18
C SER A 10 9.57 26.37 -13.58
N LEU A 11 10.50 27.01 -14.29
CA LEU A 11 10.96 26.57 -15.61
C LEU A 11 11.59 25.18 -15.58
N ARG A 12 12.39 24.88 -14.54
CA ARG A 12 12.98 23.55 -14.34
C ARG A 12 11.89 22.49 -14.12
N GLY A 13 10.90 22.81 -13.30
CA GLY A 13 9.74 21.93 -13.06
C GLY A 13 8.93 21.67 -14.33
N ALA A 14 8.65 22.71 -15.10
CA ALA A 14 7.93 22.59 -16.37
C ALA A 14 8.69 21.71 -17.39
N ARG A 15 10.02 21.84 -17.46
CA ARG A 15 10.85 20.97 -18.30
C ARG A 15 10.76 19.50 -17.86
N ALA A 16 10.99 19.24 -16.59
CA ALA A 16 10.93 17.88 -16.05
C ALA A 16 9.57 17.23 -16.29
N ARG A 17 8.49 17.99 -16.13
CA ARG A 17 7.13 17.54 -16.44
C ARG A 17 6.97 17.17 -17.90
N LYS A 18 7.42 18.04 -18.81
CA LYS A 18 7.33 17.78 -20.26
C LYS A 18 8.11 16.53 -20.67
N GLU A 19 9.36 16.39 -20.16
CA GLU A 19 10.19 15.20 -20.40
C GLU A 19 9.49 13.91 -19.90
N HIS A 20 8.84 13.98 -18.74
CA HIS A 20 8.05 12.86 -18.21
C HIS A 20 6.83 12.54 -19.08
N GLU A 21 6.08 13.55 -19.52
CA GLU A 21 4.90 13.38 -20.37
C GLU A 21 5.29 12.75 -21.73
N GLU A 22 6.39 13.17 -22.33
CA GLU A 22 6.92 12.59 -23.58
C GLU A 22 7.38 11.14 -23.39
N MET A 23 8.09 10.86 -22.29
CA MET A 23 8.50 9.50 -21.92
C MET A 23 7.28 8.59 -21.70
N TYR A 24 6.27 9.07 -20.97
CA TYR A 24 5.07 8.31 -20.69
C TYR A 24 4.24 8.05 -21.95
N ALA A 25 4.17 8.99 -22.87
CA ALA A 25 3.49 8.78 -24.16
C ALA A 25 4.17 7.65 -24.96
N GLY A 26 5.50 7.64 -25.03
CA GLY A 26 6.25 6.56 -25.67
C GLY A 26 6.07 5.20 -24.97
N TYR A 27 6.01 5.20 -23.63
CA TYR A 27 5.70 4.01 -22.86
C TYR A 27 4.29 3.47 -23.17
N ALA A 28 3.28 4.35 -23.22
CA ALA A 28 1.91 3.97 -23.48
C ALA A 28 1.71 3.44 -24.92
N GLU A 29 2.48 3.95 -25.89
CA GLU A 29 2.50 3.40 -27.24
C GLU A 29 3.14 2.00 -27.30
N ALA A 30 4.25 1.80 -26.58
CA ALA A 30 4.98 0.54 -26.57
C ALA A 30 4.29 -0.56 -25.72
N TYR A 31 3.58 -0.17 -24.64
CA TYR A 31 2.97 -1.06 -23.66
C TYR A 31 1.55 -0.62 -23.28
N PRO A 32 0.58 -0.64 -24.22
CA PRO A 32 -0.75 -0.06 -24.01
C PRO A 32 -1.54 -0.71 -22.86
N GLU A 33 -1.41 -2.02 -22.67
CA GLU A 33 -2.10 -2.72 -21.59
C GLU A 33 -1.55 -2.34 -20.21
N LEU A 34 -0.23 -2.25 -20.06
CA LEU A 34 0.41 -1.84 -18.81
C LEU A 34 0.14 -0.37 -18.49
N ALA A 35 0.10 0.49 -19.50
CA ALA A 35 -0.27 1.88 -19.33
C ALA A 35 -1.72 2.04 -18.87
N ALA A 36 -2.66 1.29 -19.45
CA ALA A 36 -4.06 1.27 -19.04
C ALA A 36 -4.21 0.76 -17.59
N GLN A 37 -3.48 -0.29 -17.23
CA GLN A 37 -3.45 -0.81 -15.86
C GLN A 37 -2.93 0.24 -14.87
N LEU A 38 -1.83 0.91 -15.19
CA LEU A 38 -1.26 1.97 -14.34
C LEU A 38 -2.25 3.13 -14.15
N GLU A 39 -2.95 3.54 -15.20
CA GLU A 39 -3.97 4.60 -15.10
C GLU A 39 -5.18 4.17 -14.25
N SER A 40 -5.64 2.92 -14.38
CA SER A 40 -6.68 2.34 -13.52
C SER A 40 -6.25 2.36 -12.05
N TRP A 41 -5.03 1.94 -11.76
CA TRP A 41 -4.48 1.97 -10.40
C TRP A 41 -4.35 3.40 -9.85
N ARG A 42 -3.91 4.36 -10.67
CA ARG A 42 -3.81 5.79 -10.28
C ARG A 42 -5.18 6.41 -9.99
N LYS A 43 -6.22 6.02 -10.73
CA LYS A 43 -7.61 6.41 -10.46
C LYS A 43 -8.18 5.75 -9.21
N GLY A 44 -7.51 4.72 -8.69
CA GLY A 44 -7.95 3.97 -7.53
C GLY A 44 -9.10 3.03 -7.84
N GLU A 45 -9.25 2.59 -9.07
CA GLU A 45 -10.24 1.60 -9.47
C GLU A 45 -9.95 0.26 -8.77
N VAL A 46 -11.01 -0.45 -8.41
CA VAL A 46 -10.96 -1.78 -7.78
C VAL A 46 -11.65 -2.76 -8.71
N SER A 47 -11.03 -3.91 -8.96
CA SER A 47 -11.66 -4.96 -9.74
C SER A 47 -12.92 -5.48 -9.04
N GLU A 48 -14.01 -5.64 -9.78
CA GLU A 48 -15.25 -6.25 -9.28
C GLU A 48 -15.05 -7.71 -8.88
N ASP A 49 -14.04 -8.39 -9.43
CA ASP A 49 -13.68 -9.76 -9.09
C ASP A 49 -13.32 -9.94 -7.62
N VAL A 50 -12.82 -8.88 -6.96
CA VAL A 50 -12.58 -8.88 -5.51
C VAL A 50 -13.87 -9.17 -4.73
N PHE A 51 -15.00 -8.62 -5.18
CA PHE A 51 -16.29 -8.76 -4.48
C PHE A 51 -17.05 -10.02 -4.89
N SER A 52 -16.61 -10.69 -5.96
CA SER A 52 -17.22 -11.92 -6.50
C SER A 52 -16.49 -13.19 -6.07
N ASP A 53 -15.45 -13.08 -5.25
CA ASP A 53 -14.67 -14.23 -4.74
C ASP A 53 -15.41 -14.89 -3.56
N ASP A 54 -16.20 -15.90 -3.86
CA ASP A 54 -17.00 -16.64 -2.85
C ASP A 54 -16.13 -17.35 -1.79
N GLU A 55 -14.87 -17.64 -2.10
CA GLU A 55 -13.93 -18.26 -1.17
C GLU A 55 -13.30 -17.25 -0.20
N MET A 56 -13.44 -15.95 -0.46
CA MET A 56 -12.83 -14.90 0.38
C MET A 56 -13.31 -14.97 1.83
N LEU A 57 -14.58 -15.26 2.04
CA LEU A 57 -15.22 -15.33 3.37
C LEU A 57 -15.53 -16.76 3.80
N ALA A 58 -15.14 -17.77 3.02
CA ALA A 58 -15.34 -19.16 3.37
C ALA A 58 -14.46 -19.57 4.56
N ALA A 59 -15.09 -19.95 5.66
CA ALA A 59 -14.42 -20.45 6.86
C ALA A 59 -14.91 -21.86 7.16
N ASP A 60 -14.04 -22.85 7.03
CA ASP A 60 -14.35 -24.26 7.29
C ASP A 60 -14.52 -24.59 8.77
N ALA A 61 -14.01 -23.72 9.65
CA ALA A 61 -14.06 -23.88 11.10
C ALA A 61 -13.80 -22.54 11.81
N PRO A 62 -14.17 -22.41 13.11
CA PRO A 62 -13.80 -21.24 13.90
C PRO A 62 -12.28 -21.06 13.94
N LYS A 63 -11.79 -19.88 13.53
CA LYS A 63 -10.38 -19.51 13.50
C LYS A 63 -10.20 -18.16 14.18
N ALA A 64 -8.98 -17.89 14.63
CA ALA A 64 -8.62 -16.53 15.08
C ALA A 64 -8.84 -15.52 13.95
N THR A 65 -9.37 -14.34 14.25
CA THR A 65 -9.69 -13.30 13.25
C THR A 65 -8.48 -12.89 12.42
N ARG A 66 -7.27 -12.85 13.01
CA ARG A 66 -6.02 -12.61 12.28
C ARG A 66 -5.75 -13.65 11.18
N SER A 67 -6.12 -14.92 11.42
CA SER A 67 -5.96 -15.99 10.42
C SER A 67 -6.95 -15.83 9.27
N CYS A 68 -8.20 -15.46 9.57
CA CYS A 68 -9.18 -15.10 8.54
C CYS A 68 -8.72 -13.87 7.75
N GLY A 69 -8.23 -12.83 8.44
CA GLY A 69 -7.68 -11.63 7.83
C GLY A 69 -6.54 -11.93 6.86
N GLY A 70 -5.64 -12.87 7.22
CA GLY A 70 -4.56 -13.29 6.35
C GLY A 70 -5.03 -14.02 5.09
N VAL A 71 -6.10 -14.82 5.18
CA VAL A 71 -6.73 -15.44 4.00
C VAL A 71 -7.32 -14.36 3.10
N VAL A 72 -8.14 -13.47 3.65
CA VAL A 72 -8.77 -12.37 2.92
C VAL A 72 -7.72 -11.49 2.24
N LEU A 73 -6.65 -11.10 2.97
CA LEU A 73 -5.56 -10.29 2.41
C LEU A 73 -4.93 -10.93 1.17
N ASN A 74 -4.64 -12.24 1.23
CA ASN A 74 -4.04 -12.95 0.11
C ASN A 74 -5.02 -13.17 -1.06
N ARG A 75 -6.33 -13.30 -0.79
CA ARG A 75 -7.36 -13.33 -1.84
C ARG A 75 -7.49 -11.97 -2.51
N ILE A 76 -7.53 -10.88 -1.74
CA ILE A 76 -7.51 -9.52 -2.31
C ILE A 76 -6.27 -9.31 -3.18
N PHE A 77 -5.10 -9.75 -2.74
CA PHE A 77 -3.86 -9.63 -3.52
C PHE A 77 -3.91 -10.38 -4.85
N ALA A 78 -4.57 -11.52 -4.92
CA ALA A 78 -4.73 -12.27 -6.17
C ALA A 78 -5.51 -11.48 -7.24
N HIS A 79 -6.47 -10.63 -6.84
CA HIS A 79 -7.26 -9.77 -7.73
C HIS A 79 -6.69 -8.34 -7.86
N MET A 80 -5.87 -7.90 -6.90
CA MET A 80 -5.31 -6.56 -6.80
C MET A 80 -3.79 -6.61 -6.60
N PRO A 81 -3.01 -6.87 -7.65
CA PRO A 81 -1.55 -7.04 -7.55
C PRO A 81 -0.80 -5.75 -7.17
N ASN A 82 -1.50 -4.61 -7.12
CA ASN A 82 -0.99 -3.33 -6.61
C ASN A 82 -1.16 -3.15 -5.09
N LEU A 83 -1.59 -4.19 -4.37
CA LEU A 83 -1.58 -4.19 -2.91
C LEU A 83 -0.13 -4.27 -2.41
N PHE A 84 0.25 -3.38 -1.50
CA PHE A 84 1.64 -3.18 -1.11
C PHE A 84 1.75 -2.81 0.38
N GLY A 85 2.55 -3.52 1.15
CA GLY A 85 2.66 -3.23 2.57
C GLY A 85 3.34 -4.31 3.40
N GLY A 86 3.05 -4.34 4.69
CA GLY A 86 3.64 -5.29 5.63
C GLY A 86 3.40 -4.90 7.08
N SER A 87 4.18 -5.48 7.97
CA SER A 87 4.07 -5.26 9.42
C SER A 87 5.32 -4.63 10.02
N ALA A 88 5.15 -4.00 11.20
CA ALA A 88 6.25 -3.55 12.03
C ALA A 88 6.90 -4.74 12.77
N ASP A 89 7.64 -5.55 12.01
CA ASP A 89 8.34 -6.77 12.45
C ASP A 89 7.44 -7.89 13.04
N LEU A 90 6.16 -7.90 12.66
CA LEU A 90 5.14 -8.81 13.19
C LEU A 90 4.38 -9.57 12.08
N GLY A 91 4.92 -9.64 10.86
CA GLY A 91 4.29 -10.26 9.69
C GLY A 91 3.71 -11.64 9.96
N PRO A 92 4.51 -12.61 10.44
CA PRO A 92 4.02 -13.96 10.75
C PRO A 92 2.94 -13.98 11.84
N SER A 93 3.08 -13.14 12.88
CA SER A 93 2.14 -13.08 13.99
C SER A 93 0.81 -12.43 13.60
N ASN A 94 0.85 -11.40 12.75
CA ASN A 94 -0.33 -10.70 12.23
C ASN A 94 -1.00 -11.45 11.07
N ASN A 95 -0.31 -12.44 10.47
CA ASN A 95 -0.71 -13.08 9.20
C ASN A 95 -0.91 -12.07 8.06
N THR A 96 -0.01 -11.10 7.93
CA THR A 96 -0.12 -10.01 6.94
C THR A 96 0.95 -10.09 5.85
N GLU A 97 1.50 -11.26 5.60
CA GLU A 97 2.40 -11.50 4.48
C GLU A 97 1.61 -11.91 3.22
N LEU A 98 1.96 -11.30 2.10
CA LEU A 98 1.50 -11.67 0.76
C LEU A 98 2.33 -12.88 0.31
N LYS A 99 1.73 -14.07 0.41
CA LYS A 99 2.43 -15.37 0.27
C LYS A 99 3.02 -15.61 -1.13
N THR A 100 2.40 -15.02 -2.15
CA THR A 100 2.81 -15.18 -3.56
C THR A 100 3.73 -14.05 -4.03
N SER A 101 4.13 -13.13 -3.15
CA SER A 101 5.03 -12.03 -3.47
C SER A 101 6.30 -12.10 -2.62
N GLY A 102 7.40 -11.61 -3.20
CA GLY A 102 8.65 -11.39 -2.50
C GLY A 102 8.63 -10.14 -1.62
N TYR A 103 9.75 -9.90 -0.95
CA TYR A 103 9.99 -8.66 -0.20
C TYR A 103 10.60 -7.61 -1.10
N PHE A 104 10.09 -6.39 -1.02
CA PHE A 104 10.63 -5.25 -1.73
C PHE A 104 12.04 -4.93 -1.23
N ALA A 105 13.02 -5.13 -2.09
CA ALA A 105 14.45 -4.99 -1.78
C ALA A 105 15.22 -4.46 -3.00
N PRO A 106 16.49 -4.06 -2.86
CA PRO A 106 17.32 -3.61 -3.98
C PRO A 106 17.42 -4.61 -5.14
N ASP A 107 17.35 -5.89 -4.83
CA ASP A 107 17.44 -7.04 -5.73
C ASP A 107 16.07 -7.66 -6.07
N CYS A 108 14.97 -7.17 -5.48
CA CYS A 108 13.60 -7.61 -5.73
C CYS A 108 12.65 -6.41 -5.74
N ARG A 109 12.63 -5.66 -6.83
CA ARG A 109 11.81 -4.45 -6.95
C ARG A 109 10.33 -4.73 -7.21
N GLU A 110 10.01 -5.92 -7.66
CA GLU A 110 8.65 -6.43 -7.87
C GLU A 110 7.99 -6.95 -6.58
N GLY A 111 8.75 -7.10 -5.51
CA GLY A 111 8.23 -7.54 -4.21
C GLY A 111 7.22 -6.55 -3.64
N CYS A 112 6.10 -7.05 -3.12
CA CYS A 112 5.02 -6.25 -2.54
C CYS A 112 5.00 -6.28 -1.01
N ASN A 113 5.77 -7.14 -0.38
CA ASN A 113 5.94 -7.14 1.08
C ASN A 113 7.04 -6.17 1.50
N ILE A 114 6.81 -5.41 2.57
CA ILE A 114 7.80 -4.49 3.16
C ILE A 114 8.20 -4.95 4.55
N HIS A 115 9.49 -5.04 4.80
CA HIS A 115 10.05 -5.14 6.14
C HIS A 115 10.20 -3.75 6.76
N PHE A 116 9.21 -3.30 7.52
CA PHE A 116 9.28 -2.00 8.19
C PHE A 116 10.20 -2.00 9.43
N GLY A 117 10.45 -3.18 10.01
CA GLY A 117 11.11 -3.31 11.31
C GLY A 117 10.22 -2.76 12.44
N VAL A 118 10.75 -2.69 13.65
CA VAL A 118 10.03 -2.16 14.83
C VAL A 118 9.96 -0.63 14.74
N ARG A 119 9.10 -0.10 13.86
CA ARG A 119 9.01 1.33 13.53
C ARG A 119 7.58 1.71 13.15
N GLU A 120 6.64 1.58 14.04
CA GLU A 120 5.19 1.75 13.77
C GLU A 120 4.86 3.14 13.21
N LEU A 121 5.43 4.20 13.76
CA LEU A 121 5.22 5.55 13.25
C LEU A 121 5.74 5.71 11.82
N ALA A 122 6.98 5.26 11.58
CA ALA A 122 7.59 5.36 10.25
C ALA A 122 6.85 4.48 9.24
N MET A 123 6.45 3.26 9.61
CA MET A 123 5.62 2.37 8.82
C MET A 123 4.35 3.08 8.35
N ALA A 124 3.61 3.67 9.26
CA ALA A 124 2.36 4.37 8.96
C ALA A 124 2.58 5.62 8.09
N CYS A 125 3.66 6.39 8.36
CA CYS A 125 4.03 7.53 7.52
C CYS A 125 4.42 7.09 6.09
N ILE A 126 5.15 5.98 5.95
CA ILE A 126 5.50 5.42 4.63
C ILE A 126 4.24 4.98 3.90
N ALA A 127 3.31 4.26 4.57
CA ALA A 127 2.04 3.86 3.98
C ALA A 127 1.22 5.07 3.51
N ASN A 128 1.18 6.15 4.30
CA ASN A 128 0.56 7.42 3.89
C ASN A 128 1.23 8.01 2.65
N GLY A 129 2.56 8.00 2.60
CA GLY A 129 3.33 8.49 1.44
C GLY A 129 3.06 7.68 0.17
N VAL A 130 2.99 6.36 0.28
CA VAL A 130 2.62 5.46 -0.83
C VAL A 130 1.22 5.77 -1.34
N ALA A 131 0.24 5.93 -0.44
CA ALA A 131 -1.13 6.27 -0.81
C ALA A 131 -1.24 7.65 -1.46
N LEU A 132 -0.46 8.63 -1.00
CA LEU A 132 -0.40 9.99 -1.59
C LEU A 132 0.21 9.99 -2.99
N TYR A 133 1.21 9.16 -3.23
CA TYR A 133 1.82 9.04 -4.55
C TYR A 133 0.84 8.45 -5.57
N GLY A 134 0.00 7.53 -5.12
CA GLY A 134 -1.02 6.85 -5.93
C GLY A 134 -0.50 5.63 -6.70
N GLY A 135 -1.42 4.88 -7.27
CA GLY A 135 -1.16 3.65 -8.02
C GLY A 135 -1.05 2.38 -7.17
N LEU A 136 -0.55 2.48 -5.95
CA LEU A 136 -0.48 1.35 -5.02
C LEU A 136 -1.56 1.46 -3.93
N ARG A 137 -2.04 0.31 -3.47
CA ARG A 137 -2.95 0.16 -2.32
C ARG A 137 -2.14 -0.19 -1.09
N ALA A 138 -1.91 0.81 -0.24
CA ALA A 138 -1.07 0.63 0.94
C ALA A 138 -1.82 -0.04 2.09
N TYR A 139 -1.19 -1.02 2.73
CA TYR A 139 -1.60 -1.53 4.03
C TYR A 139 -0.41 -1.56 4.99
N CYS A 140 -0.68 -1.47 6.28
CA CYS A 140 0.32 -1.65 7.31
C CYS A 140 -0.29 -2.28 8.56
N ALA A 141 0.50 -3.07 9.28
CA ALA A 141 0.00 -3.89 10.36
C ALA A 141 0.90 -3.88 11.59
N THR A 142 0.27 -3.96 12.75
CA THR A 142 0.91 -4.17 14.05
C THR A 142 -0.09 -4.75 15.04
N PHE A 143 0.33 -5.04 16.27
CA PHE A 143 -0.61 -5.38 17.34
C PHE A 143 -1.39 -4.14 17.78
N PHE A 144 -2.61 -4.32 18.22
CA PHE A 144 -3.47 -3.23 18.64
C PHE A 144 -2.85 -2.38 19.77
N VAL A 145 -2.15 -3.02 20.71
CA VAL A 145 -1.45 -2.32 21.80
C VAL A 145 -0.42 -1.30 21.29
N PHE A 146 0.18 -1.53 20.11
CA PHE A 146 1.14 -0.61 19.49
C PHE A 146 0.47 0.49 18.65
N SER A 147 -0.87 0.55 18.63
CA SER A 147 -1.60 1.66 17.99
C SER A 147 -1.22 3.02 18.56
N ASP A 148 -0.77 3.08 19.83
CA ASP A 148 -0.28 4.30 20.46
C ASP A 148 0.90 4.93 19.70
N TYR A 149 1.75 4.12 19.08
CA TYR A 149 2.85 4.59 18.26
C TYR A 149 2.43 4.99 16.84
N VAL A 150 1.30 4.46 16.37
CA VAL A 150 0.76 4.73 15.01
C VAL A 150 -0.13 5.98 15.00
N LYS A 151 -0.75 6.35 16.11
CA LYS A 151 -1.78 7.41 16.21
C LYS A 151 -1.46 8.71 15.47
N PRO A 152 -0.26 9.30 15.55
CA PRO A 152 0.00 10.57 14.85
C PRO A 152 -0.14 10.44 13.32
N ALA A 153 0.38 9.35 12.75
CA ALA A 153 0.30 9.09 11.32
C ALA A 153 -1.11 8.68 10.88
N LEU A 154 -1.81 7.87 11.67
CA LEU A 154 -3.20 7.48 11.45
C LEU A 154 -4.13 8.72 11.46
N ARG A 155 -3.90 9.66 12.38
CA ARG A 155 -4.61 10.94 12.40
C ARG A 155 -4.42 11.71 11.09
N LEU A 156 -3.20 11.78 10.58
CA LEU A 156 -2.90 12.44 9.30
C LEU A 156 -3.58 11.70 8.14
N SER A 157 -3.54 10.38 8.12
CA SER A 157 -4.24 9.56 7.12
C SER A 157 -5.72 9.91 7.07
N ALA A 158 -6.38 9.99 8.24
CA ALA A 158 -7.78 10.34 8.35
C ALA A 158 -8.08 11.78 7.89
N LEU A 159 -7.27 12.76 8.31
CA LEU A 159 -7.41 14.17 7.91
C LEU A 159 -7.25 14.37 6.40
N MET A 160 -6.32 13.63 5.79
CA MET A 160 -6.03 13.68 4.36
C MET A 160 -6.93 12.74 3.55
N LYS A 161 -7.81 11.96 4.19
CA LYS A 161 -8.70 10.97 3.57
C LYS A 161 -7.96 9.95 2.71
N LEU A 162 -6.81 9.45 3.19
CA LEU A 162 -5.99 8.51 2.46
C LEU A 162 -6.55 7.08 2.56
N PRO A 163 -6.56 6.32 1.46
CA PRO A 163 -7.05 4.95 1.42
C PRO A 163 -6.00 3.95 1.93
N VAL A 164 -5.49 4.15 3.14
CA VAL A 164 -4.56 3.23 3.81
C VAL A 164 -5.33 2.25 4.67
N THR A 165 -5.02 0.97 4.54
CA THR A 165 -5.58 -0.07 5.41
C THR A 165 -4.66 -0.33 6.59
N TYR A 166 -5.15 -0.07 7.80
CA TYR A 166 -4.45 -0.38 9.06
C TYR A 166 -5.00 -1.70 9.63
N VAL A 167 -4.14 -2.70 9.74
CA VAL A 167 -4.48 -4.01 10.31
C VAL A 167 -3.96 -4.08 11.73
N LEU A 168 -4.86 -4.03 12.71
CA LEU A 168 -4.54 -4.09 14.12
C LEU A 168 -5.04 -5.41 14.68
N THR A 169 -4.11 -6.29 15.04
CA THR A 169 -4.41 -7.63 15.56
C THR A 169 -4.18 -7.70 17.07
N HIS A 170 -4.48 -8.85 17.70
CA HIS A 170 -4.29 -9.04 19.14
C HIS A 170 -5.02 -7.95 19.95
N ASP A 171 -6.30 -7.78 19.62
CA ASP A 171 -7.18 -6.74 20.16
C ASP A 171 -8.12 -7.23 21.26
N SER A 172 -7.93 -8.45 21.76
CA SER A 172 -8.73 -9.02 22.84
C SER A 172 -8.31 -8.50 24.22
N ILE A 173 -9.27 -8.44 25.14
CA ILE A 173 -9.05 -7.99 26.54
C ILE A 173 -8.04 -8.88 27.26
N GLY A 174 -7.91 -10.13 26.90
CA GLY A 174 -7.09 -11.15 27.54
C GLY A 174 -5.72 -11.37 26.93
N VAL A 175 -5.18 -10.42 26.17
CA VAL A 175 -3.90 -10.60 25.45
C VAL A 175 -3.91 -11.87 24.60
N GLY A 176 -4.58 -11.80 23.48
CA GLY A 176 -4.67 -12.92 22.54
C GLY A 176 -3.43 -13.17 21.74
#